data_2cf97e724f564880d91a439d5aae4b28
#
_entry.id   2cf97e724f564880d91a439d5aae4b28
#
_cell.length_a   1.000
_cell.length_b   1.000
_cell.length_c   1.000
_cell.angle_alpha   90.00
_cell.angle_beta   90.00
_cell.angle_gamma   90.00
#
_symmetry.space_group_name_H-M   'P 1'
#
loop_
_entity.id
_entity.type
_entity.pdbx_description
1 polymer ?
#
loop_
_entity_poly.entity_id
_entity_poly.type
_entity_poly.pdbx_seq_one_letter_code
_entity_poly.pdbx_strand_id
1 'polypeptide(L)'
;CTYCFSTFNQHTSFINKGCNLSNQIKENILNESKYKQSFKDVSIRTNVSLTTVSNEFKKNIHSYRCHLSRIICIDEFKVSTIAGKYALIIGNPESGQILDILPSRLHDYIYHYFNTIDKTERLSVEYVITDLFESYRSVWKNLFWNSIHIVDRFHWIRLATEAFNKTRISIMNNIIKSKTSDKEMLYYASVLKKYYKLLLANTYSKEAWYFDQQVFHNSHGLTTYQTVIEYCVNNTREFEEAYLLLQELYKIARFSSFDNARENLLGWCKKVETSEFILSEFKKTALTYKSWIKEIVNSFIIDSVTHTRLTNGFIEGKNNFSK
;
A
#
# COMPACT_ATOMS: atom_id res chain seq x y z
N CYS A 1 -6.11 -12.36 -60.60
CA CYS A 1 -6.60 -12.95 -61.83
C CYS A 1 -6.15 -12.11 -63.02
N THR A 2 -5.39 -12.69 -63.93
CA THR A 2 -4.89 -11.99 -65.15
C THR A 2 -6.00 -11.66 -66.16
N TYR A 3 -7.17 -12.30 -66.04
CA TYR A 3 -8.30 -12.07 -66.95
C TYR A 3 -9.24 -10.96 -66.47
N CYS A 4 -9.54 -10.92 -65.16
CA CYS A 4 -10.49 -9.93 -64.64
C CYS A 4 -9.84 -8.84 -63.77
N PHE A 5 -8.51 -8.85 -63.61
CA PHE A 5 -7.70 -7.94 -62.81
C PHE A 5 -8.15 -7.86 -61.33
N SER A 6 -9.00 -8.80 -60.86
CA SER A 6 -9.47 -8.86 -59.48
C SER A 6 -8.54 -9.73 -58.64
N THR A 7 -8.35 -9.35 -57.38
CA THR A 7 -7.70 -10.15 -56.39
C THR A 7 -8.75 -10.91 -55.59
N PHE A 8 -8.46 -12.14 -55.19
CA PHE A 8 -9.31 -12.91 -54.30
C PHE A 8 -8.43 -13.66 -53.27
N ASN A 9 -8.96 -13.81 -52.08
CA ASN A 9 -8.35 -14.64 -51.06
C ASN A 9 -9.14 -15.95 -50.96
N GLN A 10 -8.42 -17.08 -50.94
CA GLN A 10 -9.03 -18.36 -50.67
C GLN A 10 -9.59 -18.39 -49.25
N HIS A 11 -10.85 -18.80 -49.13
CA HIS A 11 -11.46 -19.02 -47.82
C HIS A 11 -10.85 -20.25 -47.16
N THR A 12 -10.36 -20.10 -45.93
CA THR A 12 -9.85 -21.21 -45.12
C THR A 12 -10.66 -21.27 -43.82
N SER A 13 -10.92 -22.46 -43.29
CA SER A 13 -11.70 -22.65 -42.05
C SER A 13 -10.96 -22.22 -40.78
N PHE A 14 -9.64 -22.09 -40.88
CA PHE A 14 -8.79 -21.75 -39.72
C PHE A 14 -8.45 -20.25 -39.61
N ILE A 15 -8.83 -19.43 -40.58
CA ILE A 15 -8.68 -17.96 -40.52
C ILE A 15 -10.02 -17.32 -40.92
N ASN A 16 -10.54 -16.43 -40.05
CA ASN A 16 -11.76 -15.71 -40.35
C ASN A 16 -11.52 -14.69 -41.48
N LYS A 17 -12.57 -14.46 -42.28
CA LYS A 17 -12.53 -13.50 -43.40
C LYS A 17 -12.03 -12.13 -42.92
N GLY A 18 -11.03 -11.58 -43.60
CA GLY A 18 -10.44 -10.28 -43.26
C GLY A 18 -9.48 -10.29 -42.06
N CYS A 19 -9.12 -11.46 -41.56
CA CYS A 19 -8.16 -11.64 -40.45
C CYS A 19 -6.83 -12.15 -40.99
N ASN A 20 -5.73 -11.70 -40.34
CA ASN A 20 -4.38 -12.19 -40.62
C ASN A 20 -3.89 -13.19 -39.55
N LEU A 21 -4.71 -13.50 -38.57
CA LEU A 21 -4.38 -14.38 -37.45
C LEU A 21 -5.29 -15.59 -37.47
N SER A 22 -4.71 -16.78 -37.30
CA SER A 22 -5.53 -18.00 -37.21
C SER A 22 -6.34 -18.05 -35.90
N ASN A 23 -7.48 -18.74 -35.93
CA ASN A 23 -8.33 -18.90 -34.76
C ASN A 23 -7.57 -19.60 -33.63
N GLN A 24 -6.72 -20.60 -33.96
CA GLN A 24 -5.89 -21.30 -32.98
C GLN A 24 -4.93 -20.37 -32.25
N ILE A 25 -4.28 -19.42 -32.96
CA ILE A 25 -3.37 -18.46 -32.32
C ILE A 25 -4.16 -17.50 -31.41
N LYS A 26 -5.36 -17.08 -31.80
CA LYS A 26 -6.23 -16.24 -30.96
C LYS A 26 -6.61 -16.97 -29.66
N GLU A 27 -6.99 -18.24 -29.75
CA GLU A 27 -7.27 -19.07 -28.58
C GLU A 27 -6.03 -19.26 -27.70
N ASN A 28 -4.87 -19.48 -28.29
CA ASN A 28 -3.61 -19.62 -27.55
C ASN A 28 -3.27 -18.31 -26.82
N ILE A 29 -3.44 -17.14 -27.43
CA ILE A 29 -3.26 -15.84 -26.77
C ILE A 29 -4.16 -15.73 -25.55
N LEU A 30 -5.45 -16.06 -25.68
CA LEU A 30 -6.41 -15.98 -24.58
C LEU A 30 -6.11 -16.98 -23.47
N ASN A 31 -5.73 -18.20 -23.82
CA ASN A 31 -5.38 -19.23 -22.83
C ASN A 31 -4.10 -18.88 -22.09
N GLU A 32 -3.06 -18.43 -22.77
CA GLU A 32 -1.82 -17.96 -22.13
C GLU A 32 -2.10 -16.74 -21.22
N SER A 33 -3.00 -15.84 -21.63
CA SER A 33 -3.36 -14.66 -20.83
C SER A 33 -4.11 -14.96 -19.53
N LYS A 34 -4.56 -16.20 -19.30
CA LYS A 34 -5.15 -16.64 -18.03
C LYS A 34 -4.10 -16.87 -16.94
N TYR A 35 -2.85 -17.08 -17.33
CA TYR A 35 -1.77 -17.29 -16.40
C TYR A 35 -1.14 -15.96 -15.94
N LYS A 36 -0.46 -16.01 -14.80
CA LYS A 36 0.22 -14.85 -14.21
C LYS A 36 1.51 -14.51 -14.97
N GLN A 37 1.37 -13.81 -16.08
CA GLN A 37 2.48 -13.39 -16.95
C GLN A 37 2.16 -12.07 -17.65
N SER A 38 3.20 -11.40 -18.16
CA SER A 38 3.03 -10.17 -18.91
C SER A 38 2.59 -10.43 -20.35
N PHE A 39 1.94 -9.46 -21.01
CA PHE A 39 1.67 -9.55 -22.44
C PHE A 39 2.93 -9.74 -23.30
N LYS A 40 4.09 -9.32 -22.80
CA LYS A 40 5.38 -9.56 -23.46
C LYS A 40 5.71 -11.06 -23.44
N ASP A 41 5.48 -11.76 -22.32
CA ASP A 41 5.72 -13.20 -22.22
C ASP A 41 4.76 -13.97 -23.12
N VAL A 42 3.47 -13.57 -23.16
CA VAL A 42 2.47 -14.13 -24.10
C VAL A 42 2.90 -13.91 -25.54
N SER A 43 3.39 -12.71 -25.88
CA SER A 43 3.91 -12.36 -27.23
C SER A 43 5.05 -13.29 -27.65
N ILE A 44 6.01 -13.55 -26.75
CA ILE A 44 7.14 -14.46 -26.98
C ILE A 44 6.64 -15.89 -27.21
N ARG A 45 5.75 -16.39 -26.34
CA ARG A 45 5.25 -17.78 -26.40
C ARG A 45 4.38 -18.05 -27.61
N THR A 46 3.55 -17.10 -28.01
CA THR A 46 2.65 -17.23 -29.15
C THR A 46 3.27 -16.78 -30.49
N ASN A 47 4.49 -16.23 -30.44
CA ASN A 47 5.23 -15.70 -31.58
C ASN A 47 4.43 -14.65 -32.38
N VAL A 48 3.71 -13.78 -31.67
CA VAL A 48 2.98 -12.63 -32.27
C VAL A 48 3.40 -11.33 -31.61
N SER A 49 3.16 -10.20 -32.26
CA SER A 49 3.52 -8.90 -31.71
C SER A 49 2.76 -8.58 -30.41
N LEU A 50 3.40 -7.84 -29.51
CA LEU A 50 2.78 -7.35 -28.26
C LEU A 50 1.47 -6.60 -28.54
N THR A 51 1.43 -5.80 -29.59
CA THR A 51 0.23 -5.06 -30.01
C THR A 51 -0.89 -6.01 -30.41
N THR A 52 -0.57 -7.11 -31.12
CA THR A 52 -1.54 -8.13 -31.52
C THR A 52 -2.12 -8.83 -30.28
N VAL A 53 -1.26 -9.23 -29.32
CA VAL A 53 -1.70 -9.83 -28.05
C VAL A 53 -2.64 -8.89 -27.33
N SER A 54 -2.27 -7.62 -27.15
CA SER A 54 -3.08 -6.62 -26.46
C SER A 54 -4.44 -6.39 -27.16
N ASN A 55 -4.46 -6.36 -28.48
CA ASN A 55 -5.69 -6.14 -29.25
C ASN A 55 -6.63 -7.35 -29.18
N GLU A 56 -6.12 -8.57 -29.31
CA GLU A 56 -6.93 -9.79 -29.19
C GLU A 56 -7.46 -9.96 -27.76
N PHE A 57 -6.65 -9.66 -26.74
CA PHE A 57 -7.08 -9.66 -25.36
C PHE A 57 -8.24 -8.67 -25.14
N LYS A 58 -8.08 -7.41 -25.57
CA LYS A 58 -9.12 -6.36 -25.45
C LYS A 58 -10.43 -6.71 -26.16
N LYS A 59 -10.38 -7.37 -27.31
CA LYS A 59 -11.59 -7.78 -28.07
C LYS A 59 -12.39 -8.87 -27.35
N ASN A 60 -11.72 -9.72 -26.60
CA ASN A 60 -12.33 -10.92 -26.01
C ASN A 60 -12.53 -10.82 -24.50
N ILE A 61 -12.05 -9.75 -23.86
CA ILE A 61 -12.36 -9.49 -22.47
C ILE A 61 -13.70 -8.79 -22.36
N HIS A 62 -14.59 -9.42 -21.64
CA HIS A 62 -15.82 -8.82 -21.16
C HIS A 62 -15.64 -8.60 -19.65
N SER A 63 -15.47 -7.35 -19.23
CA SER A 63 -15.45 -7.01 -17.81
C SER A 63 -16.91 -6.89 -17.34
N TYR A 64 -17.33 -7.79 -16.49
CA TYR A 64 -18.59 -7.64 -15.75
C TYR A 64 -18.25 -7.09 -14.37
N ARG A 65 -19.00 -6.09 -13.93
CA ARG A 65 -18.91 -5.63 -12.55
C ARG A 65 -19.33 -6.78 -11.61
N CYS A 66 -18.48 -7.12 -10.67
CA CYS A 66 -18.84 -8.02 -9.60
C CYS A 66 -19.74 -7.31 -8.57
N HIS A 67 -20.65 -8.07 -7.94
CA HIS A 67 -21.40 -7.56 -6.80
C HIS A 67 -20.46 -7.19 -5.65
N LEU A 68 -20.83 -6.15 -4.90
CA LEU A 68 -20.10 -5.77 -3.69
C LEU A 68 -20.19 -6.88 -2.66
N SER A 69 -19.10 -7.19 -2.02
CA SER A 69 -19.03 -8.15 -0.92
C SER A 69 -19.33 -7.49 0.42
N ARG A 70 -19.57 -8.30 1.44
CA ARG A 70 -19.77 -7.85 2.82
C ARG A 70 -18.62 -6.95 3.31
N ILE A 71 -17.39 -7.28 2.92
CA ILE A 71 -16.19 -6.49 3.17
C ILE A 71 -15.61 -6.05 1.83
N ILE A 72 -15.39 -4.78 1.65
CA ILE A 72 -14.67 -4.24 0.50
C ILE A 72 -13.40 -3.54 0.95
N CYS A 73 -12.33 -3.76 0.23
CA CYS A 73 -11.07 -3.05 0.41
C CYS A 73 -10.70 -2.28 -0.84
N ILE A 74 -10.11 -1.13 -0.66
CA ILE A 74 -9.82 -0.17 -1.73
C ILE A 74 -8.41 0.34 -1.56
N ASP A 75 -7.66 0.30 -2.67
CA ASP A 75 -6.30 0.77 -2.74
C ASP A 75 -6.01 1.42 -4.10
N GLU A 76 -4.92 2.14 -4.18
CA GLU A 76 -4.47 2.82 -5.38
C GLU A 76 -3.26 2.13 -5.97
N PHE A 77 -3.20 2.06 -7.28
CA PHE A 77 -1.96 1.68 -7.94
C PHE A 77 -1.59 2.68 -9.03
N LYS A 78 -0.30 2.85 -9.23
CA LYS A 78 0.23 3.78 -10.22
C LYS A 78 0.07 3.18 -11.60
N VAL A 79 -0.65 3.89 -12.46
CA VAL A 79 -0.87 3.52 -13.85
C VAL A 79 -1.03 4.79 -14.68
N SER A 80 -0.64 4.75 -15.96
CA SER A 80 -0.95 5.83 -16.90
C SER A 80 -2.31 5.56 -17.54
N THR A 81 -3.34 6.25 -17.10
CA THR A 81 -4.68 6.22 -17.71
C THR A 81 -5.00 7.58 -18.32
N ILE A 82 -6.03 7.63 -19.18
CA ILE A 82 -6.58 8.90 -19.70
C ILE A 82 -7.09 9.77 -18.55
N ALA A 83 -7.57 9.17 -17.45
CA ALA A 83 -8.14 9.85 -16.29
C ALA A 83 -7.10 10.23 -15.21
N GLY A 84 -5.81 9.90 -15.38
CA GLY A 84 -4.76 10.26 -14.44
C GLY A 84 -3.66 9.21 -14.23
N LYS A 85 -2.80 9.47 -13.23
CA LYS A 85 -1.63 8.64 -12.90
C LYS A 85 -1.93 7.49 -11.95
N TYR A 86 -3.14 7.40 -11.43
CA TYR A 86 -3.55 6.41 -10.44
C TYR A 86 -4.90 5.83 -10.80
N ALA A 87 -5.00 4.51 -10.78
CA ALA A 87 -6.24 3.76 -10.82
C ALA A 87 -6.61 3.30 -9.40
N LEU A 88 -7.88 3.02 -9.19
CA LEU A 88 -8.41 2.48 -7.96
C LEU A 88 -8.78 1.02 -8.16
N ILE A 89 -8.37 0.17 -7.24
CA ILE A 89 -8.75 -1.24 -7.21
C ILE A 89 -9.72 -1.47 -6.06
N ILE A 90 -10.80 -2.19 -6.34
CA ILE A 90 -11.80 -2.61 -5.37
C ILE A 90 -11.72 -4.12 -5.25
N GLY A 91 -11.55 -4.63 -4.04
CA GLY A 91 -11.40 -6.05 -3.80
C GLY A 91 -12.21 -6.57 -2.63
N ASN A 92 -12.41 -7.87 -2.63
CA ASN A 92 -12.95 -8.63 -1.51
C ASN A 92 -11.78 -9.31 -0.77
N PRO A 93 -11.43 -8.87 0.45
CA PRO A 93 -10.31 -9.46 1.19
C PRO A 93 -10.59 -10.89 1.68
N GLU A 94 -11.85 -11.29 1.81
CA GLU A 94 -12.23 -12.65 2.24
C GLU A 94 -11.97 -13.70 1.15
N SER A 95 -12.35 -13.39 -0.09
CA SER A 95 -12.16 -14.32 -1.23
C SER A 95 -10.86 -14.09 -1.99
N GLY A 96 -10.20 -12.97 -1.78
CA GLY A 96 -9.06 -12.56 -2.58
C GLY A 96 -9.42 -12.17 -4.02
N GLN A 97 -10.67 -11.82 -4.28
CA GLN A 97 -11.18 -11.45 -5.60
C GLN A 97 -11.09 -9.93 -5.82
N ILE A 98 -10.67 -9.53 -7.01
CA ILE A 98 -10.83 -8.15 -7.49
C ILE A 98 -12.27 -8.00 -7.96
N LEU A 99 -13.00 -7.06 -7.39
CA LEU A 99 -14.39 -6.78 -7.73
C LEU A 99 -14.49 -5.82 -8.91
N ASP A 100 -13.64 -4.78 -8.93
CA ASP A 100 -13.57 -3.85 -10.05
C ASP A 100 -12.26 -3.03 -10.02
N ILE A 101 -11.94 -2.37 -11.14
CA ILE A 101 -10.82 -1.45 -11.28
C ILE A 101 -11.32 -0.17 -11.93
N LEU A 102 -11.18 0.96 -11.22
CA LEU A 102 -11.58 2.27 -11.73
C LEU A 102 -10.36 3.02 -12.28
N PRO A 103 -10.48 3.70 -13.42
CA PRO A 103 -9.36 4.41 -14.05
C PRO A 103 -8.93 5.69 -13.31
N SER A 104 -9.62 6.07 -12.23
CA SER A 104 -9.36 7.28 -11.48
C SER A 104 -9.66 7.10 -9.99
N ARG A 105 -8.88 7.81 -9.17
CA ARG A 105 -9.11 7.94 -7.70
C ARG A 105 -9.76 9.25 -7.29
N LEU A 106 -10.15 10.09 -8.24
CA LEU A 106 -10.77 11.38 -7.95
C LEU A 106 -12.14 11.18 -7.30
N HIS A 107 -12.45 12.04 -6.32
CA HIS A 107 -13.70 12.00 -5.54
C HIS A 107 -14.94 11.81 -6.42
N ASP A 108 -15.13 12.68 -7.40
CA ASP A 108 -16.34 12.71 -8.21
C ASP A 108 -16.49 11.44 -9.04
N TYR A 109 -15.36 10.87 -9.50
CA TYR A 109 -15.35 9.62 -10.25
C TYR A 109 -15.78 8.45 -9.35
N ILE A 110 -15.21 8.35 -8.16
CA ILE A 110 -15.53 7.30 -7.19
C ILE A 110 -16.98 7.45 -6.71
N TYR A 111 -17.38 8.67 -6.38
CA TYR A 111 -18.75 8.97 -5.96
C TYR A 111 -19.77 8.56 -7.03
N HIS A 112 -19.54 8.99 -8.28
CA HIS A 112 -20.41 8.64 -9.40
C HIS A 112 -20.50 7.13 -9.61
N TYR A 113 -19.36 6.44 -9.63
CA TYR A 113 -19.32 4.98 -9.78
C TYR A 113 -20.16 4.28 -8.71
N PHE A 114 -19.91 4.52 -7.43
CA PHE A 114 -20.67 3.87 -6.37
C PHE A 114 -22.13 4.30 -6.32
N ASN A 115 -22.45 5.52 -6.74
CA ASN A 115 -23.82 5.99 -6.80
C ASN A 115 -24.66 5.29 -7.90
N THR A 116 -24.04 4.73 -8.93
CA THR A 116 -24.71 3.91 -9.96
C THR A 116 -25.07 2.50 -9.45
N ILE A 117 -24.45 2.05 -8.37
CA ILE A 117 -24.72 0.75 -7.75
C ILE A 117 -26.02 0.83 -6.95
N ASP A 118 -26.84 -0.21 -7.03
CA ASP A 118 -28.09 -0.27 -6.29
C ASP A 118 -27.90 0.02 -4.79
N LYS A 119 -28.82 0.75 -4.21
CA LYS A 119 -28.76 1.15 -2.79
C LYS A 119 -28.76 -0.08 -1.87
N THR A 120 -29.54 -1.11 -2.19
CA THR A 120 -29.62 -2.32 -1.36
C THR A 120 -28.30 -3.07 -1.35
N GLU A 121 -27.60 -3.12 -2.49
CA GLU A 121 -26.27 -3.71 -2.62
C GLU A 121 -25.24 -2.92 -1.80
N ARG A 122 -25.26 -1.57 -1.88
CA ARG A 122 -24.37 -0.75 -1.06
C ARG A 122 -24.62 -0.91 0.44
N LEU A 123 -25.87 -1.05 0.85
CA LEU A 123 -26.25 -1.25 2.24
C LEU A 123 -25.92 -2.65 2.78
N SER A 124 -25.66 -3.62 1.92
CA SER A 124 -25.17 -4.94 2.35
C SER A 124 -23.68 -4.97 2.73
N VAL A 125 -22.94 -3.88 2.43
CA VAL A 125 -21.54 -3.76 2.81
C VAL A 125 -21.44 -3.39 4.30
N GLU A 126 -20.80 -4.26 5.09
CA GLU A 126 -20.59 -4.07 6.52
C GLU A 126 -19.30 -3.30 6.82
N TYR A 127 -18.23 -3.56 6.07
CA TYR A 127 -16.91 -2.98 6.29
C TYR A 127 -16.32 -2.42 5.00
N VAL A 128 -15.74 -1.24 5.10
CA VAL A 128 -14.98 -0.60 4.02
C VAL A 128 -13.59 -0.29 4.51
N ILE A 129 -12.56 -0.86 3.89
CA ILE A 129 -11.16 -0.69 4.26
C ILE A 129 -10.49 0.20 3.22
N THR A 130 -9.87 1.30 3.65
CA THR A 130 -9.19 2.27 2.76
C THR A 130 -7.93 2.83 3.40
N ASP A 131 -7.18 3.57 2.60
CA ASP A 131 -6.11 4.44 3.06
C ASP A 131 -6.65 5.71 3.74
N LEU A 132 -5.73 6.46 4.37
CA LEU A 132 -5.98 7.77 4.97
C LEU A 132 -6.13 8.85 3.89
N PHE A 133 -7.22 8.81 3.13
CA PHE A 133 -7.48 9.78 2.07
C PHE A 133 -8.88 10.38 2.21
N GLU A 134 -8.97 11.72 2.35
CA GLU A 134 -10.21 12.42 2.70
C GLU A 134 -11.30 12.25 1.63
N SER A 135 -10.93 12.14 0.35
CA SER A 135 -11.88 11.86 -0.72
C SER A 135 -12.64 10.56 -0.51
N TYR A 136 -11.96 9.51 0.01
CA TYR A 136 -12.62 8.26 0.34
C TYR A 136 -13.58 8.44 1.49
N ARG A 137 -13.14 9.10 2.56
CA ARG A 137 -13.94 9.31 3.76
C ARG A 137 -15.30 9.96 3.46
N SER A 138 -15.33 10.97 2.58
CA SER A 138 -16.57 11.63 2.18
C SER A 138 -17.51 10.73 1.37
N VAL A 139 -16.96 9.92 0.44
CA VAL A 139 -17.74 8.95 -0.33
C VAL A 139 -18.38 7.92 0.58
N TRP A 140 -17.60 7.36 1.53
CA TRP A 140 -18.11 6.34 2.44
C TRP A 140 -19.18 6.87 3.37
N LYS A 141 -19.01 8.05 3.94
CA LYS A 141 -20.04 8.68 4.78
C LYS A 141 -21.36 8.89 4.07
N ASN A 142 -21.32 9.20 2.78
CA ASN A 142 -22.51 9.51 2.00
C ASN A 142 -23.20 8.29 1.40
N LEU A 143 -22.44 7.35 0.88
CA LEU A 143 -22.95 6.23 0.09
C LEU A 143 -23.01 4.89 0.85
N PHE A 144 -22.21 4.75 1.91
CA PHE A 144 -22.10 3.52 2.73
C PHE A 144 -22.27 3.86 4.23
N TRP A 145 -23.27 4.70 4.52
CA TRP A 145 -23.49 5.28 5.85
C TRP A 145 -23.73 4.24 6.96
N ASN A 146 -24.15 3.02 6.62
CA ASN A 146 -24.36 1.91 7.53
C ASN A 146 -23.10 1.04 7.73
N SER A 147 -22.07 1.21 6.89
CA SER A 147 -20.84 0.42 7.00
C SER A 147 -19.87 1.00 8.03
N ILE A 148 -19.00 0.15 8.54
CA ILE A 148 -17.88 0.54 9.39
C ILE A 148 -16.68 0.86 8.49
N HIS A 149 -16.27 2.13 8.47
CA HIS A 149 -15.08 2.57 7.76
C HIS A 149 -13.83 2.27 8.59
N ILE A 150 -12.89 1.55 8.00
CA ILE A 150 -11.62 1.13 8.60
C ILE A 150 -10.48 1.75 7.80
N VAL A 151 -9.56 2.41 8.48
CA VAL A 151 -8.28 2.80 7.90
C VAL A 151 -7.30 1.64 8.02
N ASP A 152 -6.69 1.24 6.90
CA ASP A 152 -5.71 0.16 6.92
C ASP A 152 -4.52 0.47 7.82
N ARG A 153 -4.11 -0.55 8.60
CA ARG A 153 -3.08 -0.41 9.65
C ARG A 153 -1.72 0.00 9.11
N PHE A 154 -1.33 -0.53 7.97
CA PHE A 154 -0.06 -0.21 7.37
C PHE A 154 0.06 1.31 7.11
N HIS A 155 -1.01 1.92 6.62
CA HIS A 155 -1.00 3.33 6.22
C HIS A 155 -0.89 4.29 7.43
N TRP A 156 -1.62 4.06 8.52
CA TRP A 156 -1.47 4.95 9.68
C TRP A 156 -0.17 4.70 10.45
N ILE A 157 0.32 3.44 10.57
CA ILE A 157 1.63 3.15 11.16
C ILE A 157 2.75 3.80 10.34
N ARG A 158 2.65 3.75 9.01
CA ARG A 158 3.61 4.34 8.08
C ARG A 158 3.81 5.83 8.32
N LEU A 159 2.77 6.59 8.66
CA LEU A 159 2.91 8.02 8.97
C LEU A 159 3.90 8.28 10.12
N ALA A 160 3.84 7.53 11.20
CA ALA A 160 4.78 7.70 12.30
C ALA A 160 6.18 7.20 11.95
N THR A 161 6.28 6.12 11.17
CA THR A 161 7.56 5.63 10.65
C THR A 161 8.24 6.67 9.77
N GLU A 162 7.48 7.34 8.89
CA GLU A 162 7.98 8.45 8.07
C GLU A 162 8.36 9.67 8.91
N ALA A 163 7.55 10.01 9.93
CA ALA A 163 7.86 11.11 10.85
C ALA A 163 9.19 10.88 11.59
N PHE A 164 9.38 9.68 12.12
CA PHE A 164 10.66 9.31 12.74
C PHE A 164 11.83 9.37 11.76
N ASN A 165 11.66 8.81 10.55
CA ASN A 165 12.74 8.85 9.56
C ASN A 165 13.12 10.27 9.14
N LYS A 166 12.15 11.18 9.01
CA LYS A 166 12.41 12.59 8.74
C LYS A 166 13.15 13.27 9.92
N THR A 167 12.74 12.98 11.17
CA THR A 167 13.44 13.47 12.37
C THR A 167 14.88 12.98 12.39
N ARG A 168 15.10 11.69 12.17
CA ARG A 168 16.46 11.10 12.05
C ARG A 168 17.31 11.81 10.99
N ILE A 169 16.74 12.04 9.80
CA ILE A 169 17.42 12.73 8.71
C ILE A 169 17.70 14.19 9.09
N SER A 170 16.79 14.86 9.78
CA SER A 170 16.98 16.23 10.25
C SER A 170 18.15 16.34 11.23
N ILE A 171 18.19 15.46 12.24
CA ILE A 171 19.31 15.41 13.22
C ILE A 171 20.63 15.18 12.49
N MET A 172 20.70 14.17 11.62
CA MET A 172 21.90 13.87 10.83
C MET A 172 22.35 15.06 9.99
N ASN A 173 21.44 15.72 9.29
CA ASN A 173 21.75 16.87 8.43
C ASN A 173 22.19 18.09 9.24
N ASN A 174 21.63 18.32 10.42
CA ASN A 174 22.05 19.42 11.31
C ASN A 174 23.49 19.23 11.77
N ILE A 175 23.88 18.00 12.14
CA ILE A 175 25.27 17.67 12.49
C ILE A 175 26.22 17.95 11.32
N ILE A 176 25.88 17.49 10.11
CA ILE A 176 26.71 17.67 8.92
C ILE A 176 26.83 19.17 8.54
N LYS A 177 25.71 19.91 8.59
CA LYS A 177 25.67 21.33 8.23
C LYS A 177 26.38 22.23 9.23
N SER A 178 26.46 21.83 10.50
CA SER A 178 27.16 22.59 11.53
C SER A 178 28.68 22.67 11.28
N LYS A 179 29.18 21.87 10.30
CA LYS A 179 30.65 21.77 10.00
C LYS A 179 31.47 21.49 11.25
N THR A 180 30.92 20.72 12.17
CA THR A 180 31.60 20.36 13.41
C THR A 180 32.88 19.61 13.11
N SER A 181 33.95 19.90 13.88
CA SER A 181 35.19 19.13 13.91
C SER A 181 35.11 17.94 14.89
N ASP A 182 34.00 17.80 15.60
CA ASP A 182 33.78 16.73 16.55
C ASP A 182 33.60 15.40 15.80
N LYS A 183 34.60 14.54 15.91
CA LYS A 183 34.66 13.24 15.25
C LYS A 183 33.55 12.30 15.75
N GLU A 184 33.17 12.37 17.02
CA GLU A 184 32.11 11.56 17.60
C GLU A 184 30.75 11.91 16.99
N MET A 185 30.44 13.21 16.87
CA MET A 185 29.19 13.64 16.23
C MET A 185 29.12 13.26 14.73
N LEU A 186 30.25 13.38 14.01
CA LEU A 186 30.32 12.94 12.62
C LEU A 186 30.14 11.41 12.49
N TYR A 187 30.74 10.66 13.42
CA TYR A 187 30.53 9.22 13.46
C TYR A 187 29.08 8.87 13.77
N TYR A 188 28.45 9.52 14.76
CA TYR A 188 27.02 9.36 15.05
C TYR A 188 26.16 9.59 13.82
N ALA A 189 26.37 10.69 13.08
CA ALA A 189 25.63 10.96 11.83
C ALA A 189 25.82 9.83 10.80
N SER A 190 27.03 9.25 10.71
CA SER A 190 27.30 8.11 9.81
C SER A 190 26.56 6.84 10.22
N VAL A 191 26.44 6.57 11.52
CA VAL A 191 25.70 5.44 12.09
C VAL A 191 24.21 5.60 11.82
N LEU A 192 23.63 6.79 12.07
CA LEU A 192 22.24 7.11 11.75
C LEU A 192 21.92 6.88 10.27
N LYS A 193 22.87 7.19 9.37
CA LYS A 193 22.71 6.95 7.94
C LYS A 193 22.78 5.48 7.59
N LYS A 194 23.77 4.76 8.10
CA LYS A 194 24.07 3.36 7.75
C LYS A 194 22.97 2.41 8.23
N TYR A 195 22.50 2.60 9.47
CA TYR A 195 21.59 1.66 10.13
C TYR A 195 20.12 2.10 10.14
N TYR A 196 19.71 2.96 9.22
CA TYR A 196 18.34 3.50 9.20
C TYR A 196 17.24 2.43 9.18
N LYS A 197 17.44 1.30 8.45
CA LYS A 197 16.46 0.20 8.42
C LYS A 197 16.30 -0.49 9.77
N LEU A 198 17.42 -0.63 10.50
CA LEU A 198 17.41 -1.18 11.86
C LEU A 198 16.66 -0.24 12.82
N LEU A 199 16.92 1.06 12.74
CA LEU A 199 16.28 2.07 13.58
C LEU A 199 14.77 2.24 13.31
N LEU A 200 14.32 1.92 12.09
CA LEU A 200 12.92 1.89 11.70
C LEU A 200 12.22 0.56 12.04
N ALA A 201 12.95 -0.46 12.48
CA ALA A 201 12.37 -1.76 12.73
C ALA A 201 11.41 -1.74 13.92
N ASN A 202 10.29 -2.47 13.77
CA ASN A 202 9.38 -2.73 14.88
C ASN A 202 9.99 -3.79 15.80
N THR A 203 10.48 -3.37 16.95
CA THR A 203 11.15 -4.27 17.93
C THR A 203 10.21 -5.34 18.46
N TYR A 204 8.92 -5.07 18.58
CA TYR A 204 7.92 -6.05 19.06
C TYR A 204 7.59 -7.16 18.03
N SER A 205 8.04 -7.02 16.78
CA SER A 205 7.85 -8.03 15.72
C SER A 205 9.10 -8.86 15.46
N LYS A 206 10.20 -8.58 16.17
CA LYS A 206 11.48 -9.25 15.99
C LYS A 206 11.74 -10.23 17.13
N GLU A 207 12.33 -11.36 16.79
CA GLU A 207 12.86 -12.32 17.72
C GLU A 207 14.16 -11.79 18.37
N ALA A 208 14.50 -12.27 19.58
CA ALA A 208 15.70 -11.82 20.29
C ALA A 208 16.99 -11.96 19.45
N TRP A 209 17.14 -13.09 18.72
CA TRP A 209 18.29 -13.33 17.89
C TRP A 209 18.55 -12.27 16.78
N TYR A 210 17.50 -11.54 16.37
CA TYR A 210 17.66 -10.45 15.42
C TYR A 210 18.56 -9.34 15.95
N PHE A 211 18.46 -9.04 17.24
CA PHE A 211 19.24 -7.99 17.89
C PHE A 211 20.67 -8.43 18.21
N ASP A 212 20.92 -9.75 18.28
CA ASP A 212 22.24 -10.35 18.47
C ASP A 212 23.05 -10.46 17.16
N GLN A 213 22.48 -10.06 16.02
CA GLN A 213 23.21 -10.09 14.76
C GLN A 213 24.45 -9.21 14.81
N GLN A 214 25.56 -9.79 14.40
CA GLN A 214 26.87 -9.14 14.46
C GLN A 214 27.00 -8.01 13.44
N VAL A 215 27.63 -6.94 13.87
CA VAL A 215 27.98 -5.79 13.04
C VAL A 215 29.45 -5.90 12.65
N PHE A 216 29.72 -6.04 11.36
CA PHE A 216 31.09 -6.11 10.83
C PHE A 216 31.69 -4.70 10.71
N HIS A 217 32.99 -4.57 11.00
CA HIS A 217 33.78 -3.33 10.91
C HIS A 217 33.36 -2.23 11.89
N ASN A 218 33.67 -2.43 13.14
CA ASN A 218 33.22 -1.55 14.18
C ASN A 218 34.38 -0.91 14.95
N SER A 219 34.52 0.39 14.81
CA SER A 219 35.57 1.18 15.49
C SER A 219 35.18 1.65 16.90
N HIS A 220 33.91 1.53 17.31
CA HIS A 220 33.38 2.13 18.54
C HIS A 220 32.67 1.14 19.47
N GLY A 221 33.07 -0.13 19.44
CA GLY A 221 32.46 -1.17 20.30
C GLY A 221 31.03 -1.58 19.91
N LEU A 222 30.52 -1.12 18.74
CA LEU A 222 29.20 -1.52 18.25
C LEU A 222 29.28 -2.93 17.62
N THR A 223 29.05 -3.97 18.39
CA THR A 223 29.26 -5.36 17.97
C THR A 223 28.01 -6.04 17.48
N THR A 224 26.83 -5.58 17.91
CA THR A 224 25.53 -6.16 17.54
C THR A 224 24.53 -5.08 17.17
N TYR A 225 23.39 -5.49 16.60
CA TYR A 225 22.29 -4.54 16.34
C TYR A 225 21.77 -3.89 17.61
N GLN A 226 21.75 -4.63 18.72
CA GLN A 226 21.37 -4.07 20.01
C GLN A 226 22.28 -2.90 20.42
N THR A 227 23.59 -3.10 20.36
CA THR A 227 24.56 -2.04 20.71
C THR A 227 24.48 -0.82 19.77
N VAL A 228 24.14 -1.02 18.49
CA VAL A 228 23.90 0.07 17.54
C VAL A 228 22.67 0.90 17.94
N ILE A 229 21.57 0.22 18.29
CA ILE A 229 20.34 0.92 18.75
C ILE A 229 20.64 1.72 20.02
N GLU A 230 21.24 1.09 21.02
CA GLU A 230 21.61 1.74 22.29
C GLU A 230 22.50 2.95 22.08
N TYR A 231 23.52 2.83 21.23
CA TYR A 231 24.40 3.96 20.88
C TYR A 231 23.59 5.10 20.26
N CYS A 232 22.71 4.80 19.29
CA CYS A 232 21.93 5.84 18.63
C CYS A 232 20.95 6.52 19.59
N VAL A 233 20.27 5.75 20.44
CA VAL A 233 19.29 6.25 21.39
C VAL A 233 19.93 7.11 22.48
N ASN A 234 21.08 6.69 23.01
CA ASN A 234 21.76 7.39 24.12
C ASN A 234 22.55 8.62 23.68
N ASN A 235 22.68 8.90 22.39
CA ASN A 235 23.55 9.98 21.90
C ASN A 235 22.90 11.36 21.98
N THR A 236 21.59 11.47 21.66
CA THR A 236 20.84 12.72 21.77
C THR A 236 19.44 12.47 22.31
N ARG A 237 18.98 13.32 23.25
CA ARG A 237 17.63 13.22 23.83
C ARG A 237 16.52 13.36 22.78
N GLU A 238 16.72 14.22 21.78
CA GLU A 238 15.74 14.39 20.68
C GLU A 238 15.54 13.08 19.90
N PHE A 239 16.64 12.36 19.62
CA PHE A 239 16.54 11.07 18.92
C PHE A 239 15.95 9.99 19.81
N GLU A 240 16.35 9.94 21.08
CA GLU A 240 15.79 9.01 22.07
C GLU A 240 14.26 9.13 22.14
N GLU A 241 13.75 10.35 22.32
CA GLU A 241 12.31 10.58 22.42
C GLU A 241 11.57 10.19 21.11
N ALA A 242 12.12 10.58 19.98
CA ALA A 242 11.56 10.22 18.68
C ALA A 242 11.51 8.68 18.48
N TYR A 243 12.58 7.98 18.89
CA TYR A 243 12.64 6.51 18.81
C TYR A 243 11.62 5.85 19.74
N LEU A 244 11.52 6.31 20.98
CA LEU A 244 10.57 5.78 21.97
C LEU A 244 9.12 6.00 21.52
N LEU A 245 8.80 7.16 20.94
CA LEU A 245 7.48 7.44 20.36
C LEU A 245 7.14 6.47 19.22
N LEU A 246 8.09 6.17 18.34
CA LEU A 246 7.88 5.19 17.27
C LEU A 246 7.64 3.78 17.84
N GLN A 247 8.47 3.34 18.79
CA GLN A 247 8.33 2.01 19.38
C GLN A 247 7.04 1.89 20.21
N GLU A 248 6.65 2.94 20.92
CA GLU A 248 5.37 2.96 21.64
C GLU A 248 4.19 2.81 20.67
N LEU A 249 4.23 3.48 19.51
CA LEU A 249 3.18 3.32 18.50
C LEU A 249 3.12 1.89 17.96
N TYR A 250 4.26 1.25 17.71
CA TYR A 250 4.30 -0.16 17.32
C TYR A 250 3.70 -1.07 18.41
N LYS A 251 3.98 -0.77 19.68
CA LYS A 251 3.38 -1.46 20.83
C LYS A 251 1.86 -1.31 20.84
N ILE A 252 1.34 -0.08 20.71
CA ILE A 252 -0.09 0.21 20.60
C ILE A 252 -0.71 -0.58 19.45
N ALA A 253 -0.11 -0.49 18.26
CA ALA A 253 -0.61 -1.18 17.07
C ALA A 253 -0.69 -2.69 17.27
N ARG A 254 0.25 -3.31 17.97
CA ARG A 254 0.30 -4.76 18.16
C ARG A 254 -0.60 -5.26 19.26
N PHE A 255 -0.60 -4.61 20.42
CA PHE A 255 -1.16 -5.14 21.66
C PHE A 255 -2.48 -4.50 22.09
N SER A 256 -2.90 -3.37 21.51
CA SER A 256 -4.19 -2.80 21.85
C SER A 256 -5.35 -3.65 21.30
N SER A 257 -6.42 -3.71 22.09
CA SER A 257 -7.74 -4.17 21.65
C SER A 257 -8.56 -2.99 21.12
N PHE A 258 -9.72 -3.28 20.53
CA PHE A 258 -10.67 -2.26 20.10
C PHE A 258 -11.06 -1.32 21.26
N ASP A 259 -11.28 -1.87 22.46
CA ASP A 259 -11.76 -1.11 23.63
C ASP A 259 -10.76 -0.09 24.15
N ASN A 260 -9.46 -0.40 24.11
CA ASN A 260 -8.41 0.47 24.66
C ASN A 260 -7.59 1.23 23.59
N ALA A 261 -7.76 0.91 22.31
CA ALA A 261 -6.99 1.53 21.23
C ALA A 261 -7.17 3.05 21.18
N ARG A 262 -8.39 3.55 21.41
CA ARG A 262 -8.69 4.98 21.40
C ARG A 262 -7.91 5.73 22.48
N GLU A 263 -7.94 5.23 23.70
CA GLU A 263 -7.24 5.84 24.83
C GLU A 263 -5.73 5.82 24.61
N ASN A 264 -5.19 4.68 24.21
CA ASN A 264 -3.77 4.51 23.94
C ASN A 264 -3.26 5.44 22.83
N LEU A 265 -4.00 5.57 21.72
CA LEU A 265 -3.65 6.46 20.63
C LEU A 265 -3.73 7.95 21.01
N LEU A 266 -4.76 8.34 21.77
CA LEU A 266 -4.88 9.72 22.25
C LEU A 266 -3.82 10.04 23.29
N GLY A 267 -3.47 9.08 24.16
CA GLY A 267 -2.34 9.19 25.09
C GLY A 267 -1.02 9.40 24.38
N TRP A 268 -0.78 8.65 23.30
CA TRP A 268 0.39 8.83 22.43
C TRP A 268 0.40 10.23 21.76
N CYS A 269 -0.74 10.67 21.22
CA CYS A 269 -0.84 12.02 20.63
C CYS A 269 -0.53 13.10 21.67
N LYS A 270 -1.00 12.95 22.90
CA LYS A 270 -0.71 13.89 24.00
C LYS A 270 0.79 13.95 24.31
N LYS A 271 1.48 12.80 24.38
CA LYS A 271 2.94 12.76 24.57
C LYS A 271 3.67 13.53 23.47
N VAL A 272 3.28 13.33 22.20
CA VAL A 272 3.87 14.07 21.07
C VAL A 272 3.66 15.58 21.21
N GLU A 273 2.49 16.02 21.68
CA GLU A 273 2.16 17.45 21.84
C GLU A 273 2.91 18.10 23.00
N THR A 274 3.14 17.35 24.07
CA THR A 274 3.83 17.84 25.27
C THR A 274 5.35 17.63 25.23
N SER A 275 5.88 17.07 24.13
CA SER A 275 7.32 16.91 23.95
C SER A 275 8.06 18.23 24.04
N GLU A 276 9.17 18.24 24.76
CA GLU A 276 10.10 19.36 24.89
C GLU A 276 10.81 19.67 23.55
N PHE A 277 10.90 18.68 22.66
CA PHE A 277 11.55 18.81 21.36
C PHE A 277 10.57 19.22 20.27
N ILE A 278 11.09 19.92 19.27
CA ILE A 278 10.30 20.33 18.09
C ILE A 278 10.20 19.15 17.12
N LEU A 279 9.40 18.16 17.48
CA LEU A 279 9.10 16.99 16.64
C LEU A 279 7.98 17.32 15.64
N SER A 280 8.24 18.26 14.72
CA SER A 280 7.22 18.82 13.80
C SER A 280 6.48 17.74 12.99
N GLU A 281 7.19 16.71 12.54
CA GLU A 281 6.60 15.65 11.74
C GLU A 281 5.73 14.72 12.59
N PHE A 282 6.11 14.42 13.83
CA PHE A 282 5.26 13.70 14.77
C PHE A 282 4.02 14.50 15.15
N LYS A 283 4.13 15.81 15.33
CA LYS A 283 2.97 16.68 15.62
C LYS A 283 1.96 16.68 14.47
N LYS A 284 2.42 16.70 13.20
CA LYS A 284 1.54 16.51 12.03
C LYS A 284 0.85 15.14 12.05
N THR A 285 1.59 14.09 12.39
CA THR A 285 1.05 12.74 12.51
C THR A 285 -0.01 12.65 13.60
N ALA A 286 0.23 13.25 14.77
CA ALA A 286 -0.72 13.27 15.88
C ALA A 286 -2.02 14.02 15.51
N LEU A 287 -1.93 15.15 14.79
CA LEU A 287 -3.10 15.86 14.26
C LEU A 287 -3.90 14.97 13.30
N THR A 288 -3.23 14.26 12.39
CA THR A 288 -3.88 13.31 11.49
C THR A 288 -4.57 12.20 12.27
N TYR A 289 -3.92 11.62 13.28
CA TYR A 289 -4.53 10.57 14.09
C TYR A 289 -5.76 11.05 14.86
N LYS A 290 -5.72 12.25 15.44
CA LYS A 290 -6.89 12.84 16.09
C LYS A 290 -8.05 13.04 15.12
N SER A 291 -7.76 13.50 13.92
CA SER A 291 -8.78 13.71 12.87
C SER A 291 -9.42 12.39 12.40
N TRP A 292 -8.65 11.31 12.36
CA TRP A 292 -9.05 10.00 11.87
C TRP A 292 -9.22 8.96 12.99
N ILE A 293 -9.35 9.40 14.23
CA ILE A 293 -9.30 8.50 15.40
C ILE A 293 -10.34 7.38 15.34
N LYS A 294 -11.55 7.66 14.86
CA LYS A 294 -12.62 6.66 14.75
C LYS A 294 -12.24 5.56 13.78
N GLU A 295 -11.83 5.94 12.58
CA GLU A 295 -11.52 5.01 11.50
C GLU A 295 -10.21 4.24 11.76
N ILE A 296 -9.25 4.84 12.47
CA ILE A 296 -8.03 4.15 12.93
C ILE A 296 -8.38 3.14 14.03
N VAL A 297 -9.20 3.51 15.01
CA VAL A 297 -9.65 2.59 16.09
C VAL A 297 -10.42 1.42 15.50
N ASN A 298 -11.21 1.63 14.46
CA ASN A 298 -11.91 0.55 13.78
C ASN A 298 -10.95 -0.51 13.19
N SER A 299 -9.67 -0.19 12.93
CA SER A 299 -8.67 -1.17 12.48
C SER A 299 -8.27 -2.21 13.54
N PHE A 300 -8.74 -2.04 14.77
CA PHE A 300 -8.56 -3.02 15.86
C PHE A 300 -9.74 -3.98 16.00
N ILE A 301 -10.82 -3.78 15.24
CA ILE A 301 -11.96 -4.71 15.22
C ILE A 301 -11.48 -6.08 14.75
N ILE A 302 -11.89 -7.11 15.48
CA ILE A 302 -11.79 -8.51 15.07
C ILE A 302 -13.12 -8.88 14.45
N ASP A 303 -13.11 -9.22 13.17
CA ASP A 303 -14.33 -9.62 12.47
C ASP A 303 -14.87 -10.93 13.05
N SER A 304 -16.17 -10.98 13.28
CA SER A 304 -16.85 -12.11 13.90
C SER A 304 -16.88 -13.38 13.05
N VAL A 305 -16.72 -13.25 11.73
CA VAL A 305 -16.76 -14.36 10.77
C VAL A 305 -15.36 -14.92 10.52
N THR A 306 -14.39 -14.04 10.26
CA THR A 306 -13.01 -14.46 9.94
C THR A 306 -12.15 -14.65 11.18
N HIS A 307 -12.57 -14.15 12.34
CA HIS A 307 -11.82 -14.11 13.61
C HIS A 307 -10.45 -13.44 13.49
N THR A 308 -10.31 -12.55 12.50
CA THR A 308 -9.08 -11.82 12.24
C THR A 308 -9.34 -10.32 12.17
N ARG A 309 -8.28 -9.53 12.30
CA ARG A 309 -8.34 -8.10 12.01
C ARG A 309 -8.43 -7.88 10.52
N LEU A 310 -9.28 -6.97 10.10
CA LEU A 310 -9.48 -6.62 8.70
C LEU A 310 -8.34 -5.72 8.20
N THR A 311 -7.73 -6.10 7.06
CA THR A 311 -6.59 -5.39 6.46
C THR A 311 -6.70 -5.33 4.94
N ASN A 312 -5.96 -4.40 4.34
CA ASN A 312 -5.85 -4.25 2.89
C ASN A 312 -4.71 -5.10 2.27
N GLY A 313 -4.03 -5.92 3.06
CA GLY A 313 -2.84 -6.68 2.66
C GLY A 313 -3.02 -7.57 1.43
N PHE A 314 -4.25 -8.03 1.15
CA PHE A 314 -4.60 -8.74 -0.06
C PHE A 314 -4.35 -7.88 -1.32
N ILE A 315 -4.83 -6.63 -1.35
CA ILE A 315 -4.66 -5.73 -2.51
C ILE A 315 -3.21 -5.30 -2.67
N GLU A 316 -2.49 -5.03 -1.57
CA GLU A 316 -1.06 -4.73 -1.63
C GLU A 316 -0.27 -5.87 -2.31
N GLY A 317 -0.63 -7.12 -1.99
CA GLY A 317 -0.10 -8.29 -2.68
C GLY A 317 -0.38 -8.27 -4.19
N LYS A 318 -1.59 -7.88 -4.61
CA LYS A 318 -1.96 -7.78 -6.03
C LYS A 318 -1.26 -6.61 -6.74
N ASN A 319 -1.14 -5.46 -6.09
CA ASN A 319 -0.45 -4.28 -6.65
C ASN A 319 1.03 -4.53 -6.94
N ASN A 320 1.70 -5.40 -6.19
CA ASN A 320 3.08 -5.79 -6.43
C ASN A 320 3.28 -6.65 -7.69
N PHE A 321 2.22 -7.25 -8.23
CA PHE A 321 2.25 -7.99 -9.50
C PHE A 321 1.95 -7.11 -10.74
N SER A 322 1.40 -5.93 -10.51
CA SER A 322 1.02 -5.00 -11.59
C SER A 322 2.15 -4.02 -11.96
N LYS A 323 3.28 -4.12 -11.29
CA LYS A 323 4.52 -3.37 -11.55
C LYS A 323 5.51 -4.19 -12.37
#